data_7f8f36265933cf5d5b596704f38eb0ad
#
_entry.id   7f8f36265933cf5d5b596704f38eb0ad
#
_cell.length_a   1.000
_cell.length_b   1.000
_cell.length_c   1.000
_cell.angle_alpha   90.00
_cell.angle_beta   90.00
_cell.angle_gamma   90.00
#
_symmetry.space_group_name_H-M   'P 1'
#
loop_
_entity.id
_entity.type
_entity.pdbx_description
1 polymer ?
#
loop_
_entity_poly.entity_id
_entity_poly.type
_entity_poly.pdbx_seq_one_letter_code
_entity_poly.pdbx_strand_id
1 'polypeptide(L)'
;GTNVNKDCGSTNPKRLIKTVSECKADIGIALDGDADRCLIIDEKGQIVDGDKILALIGLDWRKENKLINNSIVGTVMTNRGLENFLKENDIKLVRTQVGDRNIIMEMKNKNIALGGEPSGHIILNHYSSTGDGLLAALEVLAIMKKQKHPLSTLTSLYKAYPQVLKNFELEKNQNPEEIINILNVNLEKYAYNNRKDSRLILRKSGTENKIRLMVEASNSQIANQMIDKANEVFIEKCKKKNFLH
;
A
#
# COMPACT_ATOMS: atom_id res chain seq x y z
N GLY A 1 12.33 -17.20 -17.86
CA GLY A 1 12.64 -17.26 -16.43
C GLY A 1 13.95 -16.59 -16.01
N THR A 2 14.79 -16.12 -16.97
CA THR A 2 16.09 -15.50 -16.63
C THR A 2 16.00 -14.03 -16.27
N ASN A 3 14.87 -13.36 -16.51
CA ASN A 3 14.65 -11.94 -16.30
C ASN A 3 13.50 -11.63 -15.33
N VAL A 4 13.14 -12.58 -14.45
CA VAL A 4 12.10 -12.37 -13.44
C VAL A 4 12.40 -11.13 -12.60
N ASN A 5 11.45 -10.18 -12.54
CA ASN A 5 11.57 -8.88 -11.88
C ASN A 5 12.72 -7.96 -12.36
N LYS A 6 13.43 -8.34 -13.43
CA LYS A 6 14.49 -7.51 -14.02
C LYS A 6 13.89 -6.60 -15.09
N ASP A 7 13.72 -5.33 -14.75
CA ASP A 7 13.10 -4.29 -15.58
C ASP A 7 11.68 -4.62 -16.09
N CYS A 8 10.97 -5.48 -15.37
CA CYS A 8 9.61 -5.91 -15.69
C CYS A 8 8.84 -6.36 -14.43
N GLY A 9 7.62 -6.85 -14.63
CA GLY A 9 6.77 -7.35 -13.55
C GLY A 9 6.11 -6.25 -12.72
N SER A 10 5.55 -6.62 -11.58
CA SER A 10 4.78 -5.72 -10.70
C SER A 10 5.64 -4.60 -10.09
N THR A 11 6.96 -4.79 -10.00
CA THR A 11 7.90 -3.82 -9.42
C THR A 11 8.43 -2.79 -10.42
N ASN A 12 8.32 -3.05 -11.73
CA ASN A 12 8.74 -2.13 -12.80
C ASN A 12 7.72 -2.11 -13.95
N PRO A 13 6.65 -1.32 -13.84
CA PRO A 13 5.54 -1.32 -14.80
C PRO A 13 5.81 -0.55 -16.10
N LYS A 14 6.95 0.14 -16.25
CA LYS A 14 7.21 1.05 -17.38
C LYS A 14 6.95 0.41 -18.74
N ARG A 15 7.44 -0.81 -18.95
CA ARG A 15 7.24 -1.54 -20.20
C ARG A 15 5.77 -1.88 -20.43
N LEU A 16 5.07 -2.32 -19.39
CA LEU A 16 3.65 -2.64 -19.47
C LEU A 16 2.80 -1.40 -19.80
N ILE A 17 3.07 -0.27 -19.14
CA ILE A 17 2.40 1.01 -19.42
C ILE A 17 2.54 1.38 -20.91
N LYS A 18 3.77 1.30 -21.44
CA LYS A 18 4.02 1.55 -22.85
C LYS A 18 3.24 0.60 -23.75
N THR A 19 3.25 -0.70 -23.46
CA THR A 19 2.57 -1.73 -24.24
C THR A 19 1.04 -1.53 -24.22
N VAL A 20 0.43 -1.22 -23.07
CA VAL A 20 -1.00 -0.89 -22.97
C VAL A 20 -1.37 0.25 -23.91
N SER A 21 -0.57 1.33 -23.90
CA SER A 21 -0.80 2.48 -24.77
C SER A 21 -0.63 2.14 -26.28
N GLU A 22 0.43 1.42 -26.64
CA GLU A 22 0.73 1.04 -28.04
C GLU A 22 -0.33 0.09 -28.63
N CYS A 23 -0.74 -0.90 -27.83
CA CYS A 23 -1.74 -1.89 -28.24
C CYS A 23 -3.18 -1.41 -28.07
N LYS A 24 -3.40 -0.24 -27.45
CA LYS A 24 -4.72 0.27 -27.05
C LYS A 24 -5.50 -0.78 -26.26
N ALA A 25 -4.80 -1.45 -25.33
CA ALA A 25 -5.39 -2.49 -24.49
C ALA A 25 -6.32 -1.89 -23.42
N ASP A 26 -7.41 -2.58 -23.10
CA ASP A 26 -8.35 -2.16 -22.03
C ASP A 26 -7.73 -2.29 -20.63
N ILE A 27 -6.74 -3.15 -20.48
CA ILE A 27 -6.07 -3.44 -19.22
C ILE A 27 -4.68 -4.04 -19.47
N GLY A 28 -3.74 -3.74 -18.61
CA GLY A 28 -2.44 -4.41 -18.50
C GLY A 28 -2.30 -5.07 -17.14
N ILE A 29 -1.79 -6.30 -17.11
CA ILE A 29 -1.59 -7.06 -15.87
C ILE A 29 -0.12 -7.47 -15.79
N ALA A 30 0.54 -7.16 -14.67
CA ALA A 30 1.88 -7.62 -14.34
C ALA A 30 1.84 -8.43 -13.05
N LEU A 31 2.44 -9.59 -13.07
CA LEU A 31 2.66 -10.44 -11.90
C LEU A 31 4.13 -10.33 -11.48
N ASP A 32 4.43 -10.63 -10.22
CA ASP A 32 5.80 -10.82 -9.75
C ASP A 32 6.28 -12.27 -9.93
N GLY A 33 7.44 -12.62 -9.35
CA GLY A 33 8.12 -13.86 -9.67
C GLY A 33 7.40 -15.14 -9.28
N ASP A 34 6.64 -15.12 -8.20
CA ASP A 34 5.82 -16.22 -7.69
C ASP A 34 4.32 -15.99 -7.87
N ALA A 35 3.96 -14.89 -8.55
CA ALA A 35 2.60 -14.51 -8.92
C ALA A 35 1.64 -14.30 -7.73
N ASP A 36 2.18 -14.06 -6.54
CA ASP A 36 1.39 -13.75 -5.34
C ASP A 36 0.89 -12.29 -5.33
N ARG A 37 1.43 -11.45 -6.23
CA ARG A 37 1.08 -10.03 -6.42
C ARG A 37 0.72 -9.73 -7.85
N CYS A 38 -0.21 -8.80 -8.03
CA CYS A 38 -0.48 -8.19 -9.31
C CYS A 38 -0.41 -6.66 -9.23
N LEU A 39 0.10 -6.07 -10.29
CA LEU A 39 -0.03 -4.66 -10.60
C LEU A 39 -0.87 -4.54 -11.86
N ILE A 40 -1.85 -3.67 -11.85
CA ILE A 40 -2.75 -3.46 -12.98
C ILE A 40 -2.52 -2.07 -13.56
N ILE A 41 -2.60 -1.96 -14.88
CA ILE A 41 -2.54 -0.70 -15.62
C ILE A 41 -3.88 -0.54 -16.34
N ASP A 42 -4.50 0.62 -16.20
CA ASP A 42 -5.75 0.94 -16.92
C ASP A 42 -5.48 1.35 -18.38
N GLU A 43 -6.53 1.52 -19.16
CA GLU A 43 -6.49 1.92 -20.57
C GLU A 43 -5.87 3.29 -20.82
N LYS A 44 -5.67 4.10 -19.77
CA LYS A 44 -5.00 5.41 -19.82
C LYS A 44 -3.52 5.33 -19.40
N GLY A 45 -3.02 4.13 -19.13
CA GLY A 45 -1.65 3.91 -18.68
C GLY A 45 -1.43 4.25 -17.20
N GLN A 46 -2.49 4.41 -16.40
CA GLN A 46 -2.37 4.70 -14.98
C GLN A 46 -2.28 3.41 -14.15
N ILE A 47 -1.49 3.49 -13.08
CA ILE A 47 -1.34 2.38 -12.14
C ILE A 47 -2.61 2.23 -11.29
N VAL A 48 -3.13 1.02 -11.27
CA VAL A 48 -4.16 0.54 -10.33
C VAL A 48 -3.44 -0.35 -9.31
N ASP A 49 -3.09 0.23 -8.18
CA ASP A 49 -2.40 -0.43 -7.08
C ASP A 49 -3.33 -1.35 -6.28
N GLY A 50 -2.77 -2.07 -5.30
CA GLY A 50 -3.53 -2.98 -4.46
C GLY A 50 -4.65 -2.30 -3.66
N ASP A 51 -4.49 -1.06 -3.26
CA ASP A 51 -5.54 -0.31 -2.55
C ASP A 51 -6.75 -0.01 -3.47
N LYS A 52 -6.50 0.34 -4.73
CA LYS A 52 -7.58 0.51 -5.72
C LYS A 52 -8.26 -0.80 -6.07
N ILE A 53 -7.50 -1.91 -6.14
CA ILE A 53 -8.05 -3.25 -6.35
C ILE A 53 -8.96 -3.63 -5.17
N LEU A 54 -8.49 -3.43 -3.93
CA LEU A 54 -9.30 -3.67 -2.72
C LEU A 54 -10.57 -2.83 -2.68
N ALA A 55 -10.48 -1.55 -3.08
CA ALA A 55 -11.65 -0.67 -3.17
C ALA A 55 -12.69 -1.20 -4.15
N LEU A 56 -12.24 -1.56 -5.36
CA LEU A 56 -13.11 -2.05 -6.43
C LEU A 56 -13.80 -3.36 -6.06
N ILE A 57 -13.02 -4.36 -5.65
CA ILE A 57 -13.54 -5.68 -5.25
C ILE A 57 -14.43 -5.55 -4.01
N GLY A 58 -13.99 -4.78 -3.02
CA GLY A 58 -14.76 -4.59 -1.78
C GLY A 58 -16.11 -3.96 -2.02
N LEU A 59 -16.19 -2.95 -2.89
CA LEU A 59 -17.45 -2.31 -3.24
C LEU A 59 -18.38 -3.26 -4.01
N ASP A 60 -17.84 -4.05 -4.95
CA ASP A 60 -18.61 -5.03 -5.73
C ASP A 60 -19.13 -6.16 -4.83
N TRP A 61 -18.26 -6.73 -4.01
CA TRP A 61 -18.65 -7.79 -3.06
C TRP A 61 -19.62 -7.30 -1.99
N ARG A 62 -19.53 -6.03 -1.58
CA ARG A 62 -20.53 -5.42 -0.69
C ARG A 62 -21.92 -5.40 -1.31
N LYS A 63 -22.02 -4.99 -2.59
CA LYS A 63 -23.28 -4.97 -3.36
C LYS A 63 -23.86 -6.36 -3.57
N GLU A 64 -23.00 -7.38 -3.71
CA GLU A 64 -23.43 -8.78 -3.90
C GLU A 64 -23.61 -9.56 -2.59
N ASN A 65 -23.48 -8.92 -1.43
CA ASN A 65 -23.51 -9.56 -0.11
C ASN A 65 -22.44 -10.66 0.08
N LYS A 66 -21.32 -10.57 -0.66
CA LYS A 66 -20.18 -11.48 -0.54
C LYS A 66 -19.15 -11.00 0.49
N LEU A 67 -19.19 -9.73 0.88
CA LEU A 67 -18.23 -9.15 1.82
C LEU A 67 -18.60 -9.51 3.25
N ILE A 68 -17.99 -10.58 3.78
CA ILE A 68 -18.26 -11.08 5.12
C ILE A 68 -17.94 -9.98 6.16
N ASN A 69 -18.85 -9.78 7.11
CA ASN A 69 -18.77 -8.78 8.18
C ASN A 69 -18.58 -7.33 7.68
N ASN A 70 -18.90 -7.06 6.40
CA ASN A 70 -18.67 -5.77 5.76
C ASN A 70 -17.27 -5.21 6.08
N SER A 71 -16.26 -6.06 6.00
CA SER A 71 -14.91 -5.71 6.43
C SER A 71 -13.86 -6.17 5.42
N ILE A 72 -12.77 -5.39 5.34
CA ILE A 72 -11.57 -5.69 4.56
C ILE A 72 -10.37 -5.61 5.49
N VAL A 73 -9.40 -6.52 5.34
CA VAL A 73 -8.11 -6.42 6.02
C VAL A 73 -7.12 -5.69 5.12
N GLY A 74 -6.55 -4.61 5.64
CA GLY A 74 -5.41 -3.93 5.05
C GLY A 74 -4.22 -3.91 6.00
N THR A 75 -3.15 -3.24 5.61
CA THR A 75 -1.99 -3.05 6.48
C THR A 75 -1.91 -1.60 7.00
N VAL A 76 -0.95 -1.37 7.89
CA VAL A 76 -0.60 0.00 8.28
C VAL A 76 -0.20 0.87 7.08
N MET A 77 0.20 0.28 5.95
CA MET A 77 0.56 1.00 4.73
C MET A 77 -0.64 1.37 3.84
N THR A 78 -1.81 0.75 4.05
CA THR A 78 -3.04 1.04 3.29
C THR A 78 -3.40 2.52 3.37
N ASN A 79 -3.72 3.14 2.24
CA ASN A 79 -3.95 4.56 2.10
C ASN A 79 -5.17 5.04 2.90
N ARG A 80 -5.06 6.21 3.52
CA ARG A 80 -6.16 6.82 4.27
C ARG A 80 -7.34 7.24 3.36
N GLY A 81 -7.06 7.57 2.11
CA GLY A 81 -8.11 7.83 1.14
C GLY A 81 -9.00 6.60 0.93
N LEU A 82 -8.40 5.40 0.85
CA LEU A 82 -9.15 4.15 0.83
C LEU A 82 -9.96 3.94 2.12
N GLU A 83 -9.37 4.17 3.30
CA GLU A 83 -10.09 4.02 4.57
C GLU A 83 -11.33 4.91 4.66
N ASN A 84 -11.21 6.18 4.24
CA ASN A 84 -12.33 7.11 4.20
C ASN A 84 -13.41 6.64 3.23
N PHE A 85 -13.01 6.24 2.02
CA PHE A 85 -13.93 5.70 1.00
C PHE A 85 -14.69 4.46 1.49
N LEU A 86 -13.98 3.52 2.11
CA LEU A 86 -14.60 2.30 2.66
C LEU A 86 -15.62 2.66 3.75
N LYS A 87 -15.27 3.59 4.64
CA LYS A 87 -16.17 4.07 5.69
C LYS A 87 -17.44 4.73 5.13
N GLU A 88 -17.32 5.52 4.07
CA GLU A 88 -18.46 6.15 3.38
C GLU A 88 -19.38 5.12 2.71
N ASN A 89 -18.88 3.91 2.45
CA ASN A 89 -19.63 2.80 1.87
C ASN A 89 -19.98 1.70 2.90
N ASP A 90 -19.99 2.01 4.21
CA ASP A 90 -20.27 1.08 5.30
C ASP A 90 -19.38 -0.18 5.29
N ILE A 91 -18.13 -0.03 4.86
CA ILE A 91 -17.12 -1.08 4.88
C ILE A 91 -16.06 -0.72 5.91
N LYS A 92 -15.76 -1.62 6.83
CA LYS A 92 -14.74 -1.43 7.86
C LYS A 92 -13.37 -1.86 7.33
N LEU A 93 -12.37 -0.98 7.42
CA LEU A 93 -10.97 -1.35 7.24
C LEU A 93 -10.40 -1.84 8.58
N VAL A 94 -9.91 -3.06 8.59
CA VAL A 94 -9.16 -3.65 9.71
C VAL A 94 -7.68 -3.60 9.36
N ARG A 95 -6.88 -2.86 10.13
CA ARG A 95 -5.45 -2.71 9.86
C ARG A 95 -4.62 -3.73 10.65
N THR A 96 -3.62 -4.30 9.99
CA THR A 96 -2.61 -5.16 10.60
C THR A 96 -1.20 -4.68 10.25
N GLN A 97 -0.17 -5.32 10.80
CA GLN A 97 1.21 -5.08 10.40
C GLN A 97 1.44 -5.55 8.96
N VAL A 98 2.46 -4.99 8.30
CA VAL A 98 2.88 -5.40 6.95
C VAL A 98 3.29 -6.88 6.96
N GLY A 99 2.90 -7.59 5.92
CA GLY A 99 3.23 -8.99 5.68
C GLY A 99 1.98 -9.85 5.49
N ASP A 100 2.02 -10.71 4.49
CA ASP A 100 0.98 -11.65 4.08
C ASP A 100 0.46 -12.51 5.24
N ARG A 101 1.36 -13.05 6.05
CA ARG A 101 1.03 -13.84 7.24
C ARG A 101 0.16 -13.05 8.23
N ASN A 102 0.45 -11.78 8.45
CA ASN A 102 -0.32 -10.94 9.37
C ASN A 102 -1.75 -10.72 8.84
N ILE A 103 -1.87 -10.50 7.52
CA ILE A 103 -3.16 -10.33 6.87
C ILE A 103 -3.98 -11.61 6.98
N ILE A 104 -3.40 -12.77 6.63
CA ILE A 104 -4.07 -14.08 6.70
C ILE A 104 -4.56 -14.38 8.12
N MET A 105 -3.71 -14.13 9.12
CA MET A 105 -4.07 -14.34 10.54
C MET A 105 -5.25 -13.47 10.94
N GLU A 106 -5.22 -12.18 10.59
CA GLU A 106 -6.29 -11.24 10.94
C GLU A 106 -7.59 -11.57 10.21
N MET A 107 -7.51 -11.97 8.92
CA MET A 107 -8.68 -12.44 8.15
C MET A 107 -9.33 -13.66 8.81
N LYS A 108 -8.53 -14.64 9.24
CA LYS A 108 -9.02 -15.85 9.94
C LYS A 108 -9.65 -15.49 11.29
N ASN A 109 -8.97 -14.70 12.11
CA ASN A 109 -9.43 -14.34 13.46
C ASN A 109 -10.75 -13.58 13.45
N LYS A 110 -10.97 -12.76 12.42
CA LYS A 110 -12.17 -11.92 12.29
C LYS A 110 -13.18 -12.42 11.27
N ASN A 111 -12.94 -13.58 10.66
CA ASN A 111 -13.75 -14.13 9.59
C ASN A 111 -14.03 -13.09 8.50
N ILE A 112 -12.96 -12.59 7.86
CA ILE A 112 -13.01 -11.60 6.79
C ILE A 112 -12.59 -12.27 5.49
N ALA A 113 -13.34 -12.03 4.40
CA ALA A 113 -13.14 -12.70 3.12
C ALA A 113 -12.15 -11.99 2.18
N LEU A 114 -11.93 -10.70 2.36
CA LEU A 114 -11.08 -9.86 1.48
C LEU A 114 -9.98 -9.19 2.29
N GLY A 115 -8.75 -9.31 1.82
CA GLY A 115 -7.61 -8.61 2.41
C GLY A 115 -6.50 -8.36 1.42
N GLY A 116 -5.56 -7.48 1.75
CA GLY A 116 -4.39 -7.26 0.90
C GLY A 116 -3.54 -6.04 1.28
N GLU A 117 -2.60 -5.74 0.41
CA GLU A 117 -1.61 -4.67 0.54
C GLU A 117 -1.57 -3.76 -0.68
N PRO A 118 -1.10 -2.51 -0.53
CA PRO A 118 -0.86 -1.62 -1.67
C PRO A 118 0.09 -2.20 -2.72
N SER A 119 0.95 -3.15 -2.31
CA SER A 119 1.88 -3.87 -3.20
C SER A 119 1.21 -4.76 -4.26
N GLY A 120 -0.11 -4.97 -4.16
CA GLY A 120 -0.88 -5.84 -5.04
C GLY A 120 -1.00 -7.29 -4.55
N HIS A 121 -0.54 -7.60 -3.34
CA HIS A 121 -0.82 -8.87 -2.67
C HIS A 121 -2.27 -8.86 -2.19
N ILE A 122 -3.14 -9.55 -2.91
CA ILE A 122 -4.60 -9.58 -2.68
C ILE A 122 -5.04 -11.00 -2.35
N ILE A 123 -5.78 -11.15 -1.26
CA ILE A 123 -6.32 -12.42 -0.77
C ILE A 123 -7.83 -12.41 -0.92
N LEU A 124 -8.35 -13.33 -1.72
CA LEU A 124 -9.77 -13.56 -1.98
C LEU A 124 -10.17 -14.87 -1.32
N ASN A 125 -10.43 -14.85 -0.01
CA ASN A 125 -10.56 -16.05 0.83
C ASN A 125 -11.76 -16.96 0.46
N HIS A 126 -12.67 -16.50 -0.40
CA HIS A 126 -13.69 -17.37 -1.01
C HIS A 126 -13.10 -18.37 -2.01
N TYR A 127 -11.91 -18.08 -2.55
CA TYR A 127 -11.29 -18.86 -3.63
C TYR A 127 -9.91 -19.40 -3.25
N SER A 128 -9.08 -18.59 -2.54
CA SER A 128 -7.73 -18.94 -2.14
C SER A 128 -7.43 -18.39 -0.74
N SER A 129 -6.74 -19.18 0.08
CA SER A 129 -6.33 -18.77 1.44
C SER A 129 -5.03 -17.97 1.47
N THR A 130 -4.42 -17.70 0.32
CA THR A 130 -3.20 -16.92 0.16
C THR A 130 -3.36 -15.90 -0.95
N GLY A 131 -2.42 -14.95 -1.06
CA GLY A 131 -2.37 -14.02 -2.18
C GLY A 131 -2.24 -14.76 -3.51
N ASP A 132 -3.03 -14.30 -4.49
CA ASP A 132 -3.01 -14.82 -5.85
C ASP A 132 -3.27 -13.66 -6.81
N GLY A 133 -2.18 -13.21 -7.45
CA GLY A 133 -2.23 -12.06 -8.35
C GLY A 133 -3.04 -12.32 -9.60
N LEU A 134 -3.03 -13.55 -10.13
CA LEU A 134 -3.84 -13.90 -11.30
C LEU A 134 -5.32 -13.91 -10.94
N LEU A 135 -5.67 -14.50 -9.82
CA LEU A 135 -7.06 -14.54 -9.33
C LEU A 135 -7.60 -13.13 -9.07
N ALA A 136 -6.79 -12.26 -8.44
CA ALA A 136 -7.16 -10.86 -8.22
C ALA A 136 -7.40 -10.11 -9.54
N ALA A 137 -6.55 -10.34 -10.55
CA ALA A 137 -6.73 -9.75 -11.88
C ALA A 137 -7.98 -10.27 -12.60
N LEU A 138 -8.29 -11.56 -12.47
CA LEU A 138 -9.51 -12.16 -13.05
C LEU A 138 -10.77 -11.59 -12.38
N GLU A 139 -10.75 -11.35 -11.07
CA GLU A 139 -11.88 -10.72 -10.38
C GLU A 139 -12.11 -9.28 -10.88
N VAL A 140 -11.04 -8.50 -11.07
CA VAL A 140 -11.14 -7.16 -11.68
C VAL A 140 -11.73 -7.22 -13.09
N LEU A 141 -11.28 -8.16 -13.92
CA LEU A 141 -11.82 -8.36 -15.27
C LEU A 141 -13.31 -8.76 -15.25
N ALA A 142 -13.73 -9.61 -14.31
CA ALA A 142 -15.13 -9.99 -14.13
C ALA A 142 -16.00 -8.76 -13.78
N ILE A 143 -15.52 -7.89 -12.89
CA ILE A 143 -16.18 -6.64 -12.54
C ILE A 143 -16.28 -5.70 -13.74
N MET A 144 -15.19 -5.52 -14.51
CA MET A 144 -15.19 -4.72 -15.74
C MET A 144 -16.25 -5.22 -16.74
N LYS A 145 -16.28 -6.53 -16.96
CA LYS A 145 -17.26 -7.16 -17.87
C LYS A 145 -18.71 -6.97 -17.38
N LYS A 146 -18.94 -7.12 -16.09
CA LYS A 146 -20.26 -6.95 -15.47
C LYS A 146 -20.74 -5.51 -15.54
N GLN A 147 -19.89 -4.55 -15.20
CA GLN A 147 -20.26 -3.14 -15.11
C GLN A 147 -20.19 -2.41 -16.47
N LYS A 148 -19.50 -2.98 -17.48
CA LYS A 148 -19.35 -2.42 -18.84
C LYS A 148 -18.75 -1.00 -18.84
N HIS A 149 -17.84 -0.72 -17.95
CA HIS A 149 -17.11 0.54 -17.85
C HIS A 149 -15.62 0.33 -18.00
N PRO A 150 -14.86 1.31 -18.54
CA PRO A 150 -13.41 1.30 -18.55
C PRO A 150 -12.84 1.20 -17.12
N LEU A 151 -11.66 0.58 -16.98
CA LEU A 151 -11.05 0.38 -15.68
C LEU A 151 -10.73 1.71 -14.97
N SER A 152 -10.29 2.73 -15.72
CA SER A 152 -10.03 4.06 -15.16
C SER A 152 -11.26 4.69 -14.49
N THR A 153 -12.45 4.42 -15.02
CA THR A 153 -13.71 4.86 -14.41
C THR A 153 -14.01 4.07 -13.14
N LEU A 154 -13.86 2.74 -13.21
CA LEU A 154 -14.15 1.84 -12.10
C LEU A 154 -13.21 2.03 -10.90
N THR A 155 -11.99 2.47 -11.13
CA THR A 155 -10.96 2.66 -10.09
C THR A 155 -10.81 4.11 -9.63
N SER A 156 -11.58 5.05 -10.21
CA SER A 156 -11.65 6.46 -9.76
C SER A 156 -12.61 6.62 -8.58
N LEU A 157 -12.46 5.77 -7.55
CA LEU A 157 -13.40 5.68 -6.44
C LEU A 157 -13.10 6.68 -5.32
N TYR A 158 -11.83 7.03 -5.14
CA TYR A 158 -11.39 7.92 -4.08
C TYR A 158 -10.12 8.68 -4.48
N LYS A 159 -9.85 9.78 -3.78
CA LYS A 159 -8.58 10.49 -3.90
C LYS A 159 -7.58 9.93 -2.91
N ALA A 160 -6.51 9.33 -3.41
CA ALA A 160 -5.42 8.86 -2.55
C ALA A 160 -4.71 10.03 -1.87
N TYR A 161 -4.36 9.85 -0.61
CA TYR A 161 -3.49 10.78 0.10
C TYR A 161 -2.05 10.58 -0.36
N PRO A 162 -1.30 11.64 -0.67
CA PRO A 162 0.12 11.54 -0.96
C PRO A 162 0.87 10.81 0.15
N GLN A 163 1.64 9.80 -0.23
CA GLN A 163 2.55 9.07 0.65
C GLN A 163 3.98 9.31 0.22
N VAL A 164 4.84 9.72 1.15
CA VAL A 164 6.27 9.90 0.93
C VAL A 164 7.02 8.90 1.81
N LEU A 165 7.91 8.14 1.16
CA LEU A 165 8.73 7.13 1.82
C LEU A 165 10.17 7.64 1.95
N LYS A 166 10.76 7.45 3.13
CA LYS A 166 12.16 7.75 3.39
C LYS A 166 12.81 6.61 4.14
N ASN A 167 14.01 6.22 3.70
CA ASN A 167 14.85 5.27 4.41
C ASN A 167 15.97 6.01 5.13
N PHE A 168 16.20 5.66 6.39
CA PHE A 168 17.35 6.09 7.18
C PHE A 168 18.30 4.91 7.35
N GLU A 169 19.43 4.96 6.69
CA GLU A 169 20.50 3.96 6.85
C GLU A 169 21.13 4.10 8.23
N LEU A 170 21.30 2.96 8.91
CA LEU A 170 21.87 2.91 10.24
C LEU A 170 23.31 2.41 10.22
N GLU A 171 24.13 2.95 11.09
CA GLU A 171 25.47 2.42 11.37
C GLU A 171 25.35 1.10 12.16
N LYS A 172 26.40 0.24 12.09
CA LYS A 172 26.38 -1.09 12.74
C LYS A 172 26.14 -1.06 14.25
N ASN A 173 26.54 0.02 14.90
CA ASN A 173 26.43 0.22 16.35
C ASN A 173 25.15 0.94 16.78
N GLN A 174 24.29 1.36 15.85
CA GLN A 174 23.05 2.07 16.16
C GLN A 174 21.91 1.09 16.42
N ASN A 175 21.17 1.35 17.51
CA ASN A 175 19.96 0.59 17.85
C ASN A 175 18.74 1.17 17.10
N PRO A 176 18.10 0.40 16.22
CA PRO A 176 16.94 0.88 15.47
C PRO A 176 15.78 1.33 16.36
N GLU A 177 15.52 0.66 17.48
CA GLU A 177 14.40 0.97 18.37
C GLU A 177 14.61 2.29 19.09
N GLU A 178 15.85 2.57 19.54
CA GLU A 178 16.20 3.85 20.14
C GLU A 178 15.99 5.00 19.16
N ILE A 179 16.43 4.82 17.90
CA ILE A 179 16.27 5.85 16.86
C ILE A 179 14.82 6.05 16.49
N ILE A 180 14.02 4.98 16.38
CA ILE A 180 12.57 5.08 16.16
C ILE A 180 11.93 5.90 17.30
N ASN A 181 12.31 5.65 18.54
CA ASN A 181 11.78 6.38 19.69
C ASN A 181 12.16 7.87 19.65
N ILE A 182 13.44 8.17 19.34
CA ILE A 182 13.91 9.56 19.17
C ILE A 182 13.09 10.27 18.08
N LEU A 183 12.91 9.63 16.93
CA LEU A 183 12.15 10.20 15.82
C LEU A 183 10.67 10.39 16.21
N ASN A 184 10.03 9.40 16.81
CA ASN A 184 8.63 9.50 17.26
C ASN A 184 8.44 10.70 18.20
N VAL A 185 9.21 10.78 19.29
CA VAL A 185 9.09 11.86 20.29
C VAL A 185 9.26 13.25 19.65
N ASN A 186 10.22 13.40 18.74
CA ASN A 186 10.50 14.69 18.10
C ASN A 186 9.52 15.04 16.98
N LEU A 187 8.93 14.04 16.32
CA LEU A 187 7.97 14.25 15.22
C LEU A 187 6.52 14.31 15.70
N GLU A 188 6.21 13.79 16.89
CA GLU A 188 4.85 13.84 17.46
C GLU A 188 4.29 15.26 17.53
N LYS A 189 5.12 16.25 17.88
CA LYS A 189 4.70 17.66 17.94
C LYS A 189 4.22 18.17 16.57
N TYR A 190 4.87 17.74 15.47
CA TYR A 190 4.50 18.11 14.11
C TYR A 190 3.28 17.34 13.62
N ALA A 191 3.20 16.03 13.94
CA ALA A 191 2.05 15.21 13.66
C ALA A 191 0.81 15.64 14.48
N TYR A 192 1.01 16.14 15.71
CA TYR A 192 -0.09 16.58 16.57
C TYR A 192 -0.85 17.77 15.99
N ASN A 193 -0.14 18.75 15.44
CA ASN A 193 -0.74 19.93 14.82
C ASN A 193 -1.52 19.61 13.53
N ASN A 194 -1.28 18.41 12.92
CA ASN A 194 -1.88 17.96 11.66
C ASN A 194 -2.58 16.59 11.77
N ARG A 195 -2.98 16.15 12.98
CA ARG A 195 -3.53 14.79 13.23
C ARG A 195 -4.70 14.39 12.34
N LYS A 196 -5.51 15.35 11.89
CA LYS A 196 -6.62 15.09 10.97
C LYS A 196 -6.14 14.90 9.52
N ASP A 197 -4.99 15.47 9.18
CA ASP A 197 -4.54 15.62 7.79
C ASP A 197 -3.26 14.85 7.47
N SER A 198 -2.64 14.20 8.45
CA SER A 198 -1.40 13.47 8.25
C SER A 198 -1.26 12.25 9.16
N ARG A 199 -0.44 11.30 8.72
CA ARG A 199 -0.08 10.08 9.44
C ARG A 199 1.39 9.75 9.21
N LEU A 200 2.05 9.27 10.26
CA LEU A 200 3.45 8.91 10.25
C LEU A 200 3.60 7.45 10.72
N ILE A 201 4.39 6.67 9.99
CA ILE A 201 4.71 5.29 10.34
C ILE A 201 6.23 5.12 10.26
N LEU A 202 6.82 4.77 11.40
CA LEU A 202 8.23 4.41 11.53
C LEU A 202 8.34 2.91 11.80
N ARG A 203 9.18 2.21 11.05
CA ARG A 203 9.42 0.79 11.26
C ARG A 203 10.83 0.38 10.89
N LYS A 204 11.37 -0.61 11.57
CA LYS A 204 12.60 -1.28 11.20
C LYS A 204 12.41 -2.06 9.90
N SER A 205 13.41 -2.08 9.03
CA SER A 205 13.45 -3.01 7.90
C SER A 205 13.69 -4.43 8.41
N GLY A 206 12.99 -5.42 7.83
CA GLY A 206 13.17 -6.82 8.20
C GLY A 206 14.47 -7.44 7.68
N THR A 207 15.02 -6.91 6.58
CA THR A 207 16.15 -7.49 5.85
C THR A 207 17.40 -6.62 5.82
N GLU A 208 17.27 -5.34 6.12
CA GLU A 208 18.35 -4.35 5.97
C GLU A 208 18.50 -3.53 7.24
N ASN A 209 19.70 -3.02 7.51
CA ASN A 209 19.98 -2.19 8.68
C ASN A 209 19.51 -0.75 8.46
N LYS A 210 18.20 -0.55 8.37
CA LYS A 210 17.60 0.76 8.16
C LYS A 210 16.23 0.91 8.81
N ILE A 211 15.84 2.14 9.04
CA ILE A 211 14.50 2.52 9.45
C ILE A 211 13.75 3.04 8.22
N ARG A 212 12.53 2.58 8.04
CA ARG A 212 11.62 3.06 7.00
C ARG A 212 10.59 4.00 7.63
N LEU A 213 10.59 5.22 7.15
CA LEU A 213 9.57 6.22 7.47
C LEU A 213 8.59 6.33 6.30
N MET A 214 7.30 6.25 6.59
CA MET A 214 6.23 6.66 5.70
C MET A 214 5.52 7.86 6.31
N VAL A 215 5.38 8.91 5.54
CA VAL A 215 4.49 10.04 5.83
C VAL A 215 3.38 10.07 4.80
N GLU A 216 2.15 10.11 5.29
CA GLU A 216 0.95 10.29 4.49
C GLU A 216 0.25 11.57 4.94
N ALA A 217 -0.15 12.42 3.99
CA ALA A 217 -0.82 13.69 4.32
C ALA A 217 -1.85 14.07 3.25
N SER A 218 -2.75 15.01 3.61
CA SER A 218 -3.81 15.50 2.71
C SER A 218 -3.27 16.17 1.43
N ASN A 219 -2.02 16.64 1.46
CA ASN A 219 -1.30 17.16 0.30
C ASN A 219 0.21 16.86 0.39
N SER A 220 0.87 16.91 -0.77
CA SER A 220 2.30 16.60 -0.90
C SER A 220 3.19 17.61 -0.17
N GLN A 221 2.78 18.84 -0.02
CA GLN A 221 3.58 19.87 0.67
C GLN A 221 3.73 19.52 2.16
N ILE A 222 2.63 19.15 2.83
CA ILE A 222 2.67 18.72 4.24
C ILE A 222 3.52 17.44 4.39
N ALA A 223 3.34 16.46 3.49
CA ALA A 223 4.12 15.22 3.55
C ALA A 223 5.63 15.49 3.43
N ASN A 224 6.04 16.33 2.48
CA ASN A 224 7.46 16.69 2.29
C ASN A 224 8.03 17.48 3.49
N GLN A 225 7.31 18.46 4.02
CA GLN A 225 7.73 19.20 5.22
C GLN A 225 8.00 18.25 6.42
N MET A 226 7.15 17.23 6.59
CA MET A 226 7.35 16.25 7.66
C MET A 226 8.57 15.36 7.40
N ILE A 227 8.84 14.99 6.15
CA ILE A 227 10.06 14.24 5.77
C ILE A 227 11.31 15.08 6.01
N ASP A 228 11.29 16.36 5.63
CA ASP A 228 12.43 17.27 5.85
C ASP A 228 12.72 17.41 7.34
N LYS A 229 11.67 17.57 8.14
CA LYS A 229 11.82 17.62 9.60
C LYS A 229 12.36 16.32 10.19
N ALA A 230 11.93 15.17 9.68
CA ALA A 230 12.47 13.87 10.09
C ALA A 230 13.97 13.75 9.75
N ASN A 231 14.38 14.24 8.57
CA ASN A 231 15.80 14.31 8.18
C ASN A 231 16.62 15.17 9.14
N GLU A 232 16.14 16.38 9.47
CA GLU A 232 16.82 17.27 10.42
C GLU A 232 17.03 16.58 11.77
N VAL A 233 15.96 16.00 12.33
CA VAL A 233 16.02 15.28 13.62
C VAL A 233 16.99 14.09 13.55
N PHE A 234 16.96 13.32 12.47
CA PHE A 234 17.84 12.18 12.30
C PHE A 234 19.32 12.60 12.24
N ILE A 235 19.63 13.64 11.47
CA ILE A 235 21.00 14.17 11.36
C ILE A 235 21.46 14.75 12.71
N GLU A 236 20.64 15.58 13.34
CA GLU A 236 21.01 16.29 14.57
C GLU A 236 21.19 15.35 15.76
N LYS A 237 20.25 14.41 15.95
CA LYS A 237 20.17 13.61 17.18
C LYS A 237 20.69 12.19 17.05
N CYS A 238 20.75 11.65 15.84
CA CYS A 238 21.14 10.26 15.62
C CYS A 238 22.51 10.12 14.96
N LYS A 239 22.93 11.07 14.10
CA LYS A 239 24.30 11.06 13.50
C LYS A 239 25.33 11.81 14.30
N LYS A 240 24.97 12.92 14.98
CA LYS A 240 25.93 13.75 15.75
C LYS A 240 26.42 13.13 17.07
N LYS A 241 25.79 12.07 17.57
CA LYS A 241 26.28 11.39 18.79
C LYS A 241 27.60 10.65 18.63
N ASN A 242 28.13 10.49 17.42
CA ASN A 242 29.40 9.78 17.17
C ASN A 242 30.66 10.65 17.17
N PHE A 243 30.57 11.94 17.54
CA PHE A 243 31.74 12.84 17.60
C PHE A 243 32.21 13.18 19.01
N LEU A 244 31.72 12.49 20.04
CA LEU A 244 32.15 12.67 21.42
C LEU A 244 32.55 11.32 22.06
N HIS A 245 33.60 10.70 21.52
CA HIS A 245 34.45 9.74 22.26
C HIS A 245 35.85 9.77 21.67
#